data_aadf51208f1b871fbfb808e4962f151c
#
_entry.id   aadf51208f1b871fbfb808e4962f151c
#
_cell.length_a   1.000
_cell.length_b   1.000
_cell.length_c   1.000
_cell.angle_alpha   90.00
_cell.angle_beta   90.00
_cell.angle_gamma   90.00
#
_symmetry.space_group_name_H-M   'P 1'
#
loop_
_entity.id
_entity.type
_entity.pdbx_description
1 polymer ?
#
loop_
_entity_poly.entity_id
_entity_poly.type
_entity_poly.pdbx_seq_one_letter_code
_entity_poly.pdbx_strand_id
1 'polypeptide(L)'
;MKSRADKRCLSLLRLVVALPILMLGVSCSLLTDLAPSMECAAPQEVSPPPVETQSCPEPQVVERIVTKTVAAPLPPLATTAGKMHLPIVGAVEWARVQPADLWIEARIDTGADTTSIHAEDIQLVEKDGKRYVRFVLRDAVTGSTYQQELRLRRRVRIKQAGFPDERRYVVRMWVTVGEIRSRIDVNLSDRADFEYPLLIGRNFLIDNMIVDVSRHHTLTKRADQNRD
;
A
#
# COMPACT_ATOMS: atom_id res chain seq x y z
N MET A 1 -0.37 -41.53 -50.06
CA MET A 1 -1.77 -41.92 -49.89
C MET A 1 -2.29 -41.06 -48.74
N LYS A 2 -3.01 -39.96 -49.04
CA LYS A 2 -4.44 -39.71 -48.95
C LYS A 2 -4.98 -40.03 -47.54
N SER A 3 -5.52 -39.07 -46.71
CA SER A 3 -6.74 -38.31 -46.97
C SER A 3 -6.84 -37.25 -45.85
N ARG A 4 -6.97 -35.97 -46.11
CA ARG A 4 -8.17 -35.10 -46.20
C ARG A 4 -9.05 -35.17 -44.95
N ALA A 5 -9.02 -34.07 -44.14
CA ALA A 5 -10.00 -32.96 -44.17
C ALA A 5 -11.32 -33.29 -43.47
N ASP A 6 -11.67 -32.56 -42.45
CA ASP A 6 -12.99 -31.94 -42.41
C ASP A 6 -13.04 -30.67 -41.59
N LYS A 7 -13.44 -29.59 -42.28
CA LYS A 7 -13.88 -28.30 -41.75
C LYS A 7 -15.39 -28.39 -41.64
N ARG A 8 -15.97 -27.98 -40.54
CA ARG A 8 -17.33 -27.39 -40.39
C ARG A 8 -17.39 -26.74 -39.02
N CYS A 9 -17.34 -25.43 -38.82
CA CYS A 9 -18.30 -24.40 -39.27
C CYS A 9 -19.70 -24.66 -38.74
N LEU A 10 -20.07 -24.02 -37.62
CA LEU A 10 -21.38 -23.56 -37.22
C LEU A 10 -21.16 -22.52 -36.14
N SER A 11 -21.19 -21.26 -36.30
CA SER A 11 -22.16 -20.28 -36.75
C SER A 11 -23.49 -20.33 -35.98
N LEU A 12 -23.75 -19.17 -35.31
CA LEU A 12 -25.02 -18.63 -34.88
C LEU A 12 -25.66 -19.16 -33.58
N LEU A 13 -25.64 -18.32 -32.54
CA LEU A 13 -26.92 -17.76 -32.08
C LEU A 13 -26.69 -16.50 -31.22
N ARG A 14 -26.86 -15.34 -31.84
CA ARG A 14 -27.05 -14.07 -31.13
C ARG A 14 -28.49 -14.10 -30.59
N LEU A 15 -28.64 -14.10 -29.27
CA LEU A 15 -29.90 -13.79 -28.64
C LEU A 15 -29.79 -12.39 -28.01
N VAL A 16 -30.27 -11.41 -28.76
CA VAL A 16 -30.54 -10.05 -28.28
C VAL A 16 -31.85 -10.12 -27.50
N VAL A 17 -31.78 -10.01 -26.18
CA VAL A 17 -32.97 -9.79 -25.35
C VAL A 17 -32.98 -8.31 -25.01
N ALA A 18 -33.81 -7.57 -25.76
CA ALA A 18 -34.20 -6.22 -25.43
C ALA A 18 -35.25 -6.27 -24.33
N LEU A 19 -34.97 -5.70 -23.17
CA LEU A 19 -35.92 -5.51 -22.09
C LEU A 19 -36.33 -4.05 -22.07
N PRO A 20 -37.65 -3.70 -22.15
CA PRO A 20 -38.08 -2.31 -22.14
C PRO A 20 -37.98 -1.73 -20.71
N ILE A 21 -37.39 -0.55 -20.64
CA ILE A 21 -37.36 0.30 -19.44
C ILE A 21 -38.76 0.90 -19.27
N LEU A 22 -39.46 0.42 -18.24
CA LEU A 22 -40.74 0.99 -17.80
C LEU A 22 -40.41 2.19 -16.87
N MET A 23 -40.61 3.38 -17.42
CA MET A 23 -40.61 4.64 -16.69
C MET A 23 -41.84 4.70 -15.79
N LEU A 24 -41.71 4.46 -14.51
CA LEU A 24 -42.71 4.83 -13.52
C LEU A 24 -42.27 6.15 -12.87
N GLY A 25 -42.89 7.23 -13.37
CA GLY A 25 -42.85 8.51 -12.71
C GLY A 25 -43.63 8.44 -11.39
N VAL A 26 -42.94 8.76 -10.31
CA VAL A 26 -43.59 9.03 -9.03
C VAL A 26 -43.50 10.52 -8.78
N SER A 27 -44.64 11.12 -8.81
CA SER A 27 -44.97 12.53 -8.49
C SER A 27 -44.45 12.87 -7.09
N CYS A 28 -43.66 13.93 -7.01
CA CYS A 28 -43.34 14.61 -5.78
C CYS A 28 -44.55 15.48 -5.40
N SER A 29 -45.34 15.06 -4.41
CA SER A 29 -46.37 15.87 -3.80
C SER A 29 -45.76 16.90 -2.87
N LEU A 30 -46.07 18.14 -3.15
CA LEU A 30 -45.91 19.30 -2.26
C LEU A 30 -46.51 19.00 -0.89
N LEU A 31 -45.70 19.19 0.15
CA LEU A 31 -46.13 19.47 1.50
C LEU A 31 -45.59 20.85 1.84
N THR A 32 -46.37 21.86 1.46
CA THR A 32 -46.40 23.16 2.10
C THR A 32 -47.18 23.05 3.40
N ASP A 33 -46.78 23.90 4.35
CA ASP A 33 -47.47 24.29 5.57
C ASP A 33 -47.09 23.55 6.83
N LEU A 34 -46.39 24.30 7.67
CA LEU A 34 -46.84 24.86 8.94
C LEU A 34 -45.62 25.46 9.66
N ALA A 35 -45.38 26.74 9.38
CA ALA A 35 -44.63 27.56 10.28
C ALA A 35 -45.59 28.12 11.35
N PRO A 36 -45.35 27.91 12.64
CA PRO A 36 -46.10 28.64 13.67
C PRO A 36 -45.60 30.09 13.68
N SER A 37 -46.51 31.00 13.41
CA SER A 37 -46.31 32.42 13.63
C SER A 37 -45.98 32.68 15.11
N MET A 38 -44.78 33.08 15.37
CA MET A 38 -44.42 33.67 16.65
C MET A 38 -44.97 35.10 16.68
N GLU A 39 -46.05 35.24 17.38
CA GLU A 39 -46.64 36.51 17.77
C GLU A 39 -45.68 37.20 18.72
N CYS A 40 -45.12 38.35 18.32
CA CYS A 40 -44.35 39.20 19.15
C CYS A 40 -45.21 39.81 20.27
N ALA A 41 -45.15 39.24 21.48
CA ALA A 41 -45.71 39.90 22.64
C ALA A 41 -44.88 41.13 22.97
N ALA A 42 -45.59 42.24 23.12
CA ALA A 42 -44.99 43.52 23.50
C ALA A 42 -44.24 43.47 24.86
N PRO A 43 -43.17 44.23 25.00
CA PRO A 43 -42.41 44.25 26.25
C PRO A 43 -43.26 44.76 27.40
N GLN A 44 -43.45 43.94 28.42
CA GLN A 44 -43.99 44.42 29.69
C GLN A 44 -42.86 45.16 30.43
N GLU A 45 -43.10 46.38 30.69
CA GLU A 45 -42.29 47.25 31.56
C GLU A 45 -42.29 46.68 32.99
N VAL A 46 -41.24 45.94 33.36
CA VAL A 46 -41.04 45.44 34.69
C VAL A 46 -40.27 46.49 35.45
N SER A 47 -40.95 47.11 36.42
CA SER A 47 -40.32 48.05 37.38
C SER A 47 -39.20 47.32 38.14
N PRO A 48 -38.02 47.94 38.31
CA PRO A 48 -36.93 47.29 39.00
C PRO A 48 -37.27 47.12 40.49
N PRO A 49 -36.98 45.94 41.09
CA PRO A 49 -37.14 45.74 42.52
C PRO A 49 -36.15 46.63 43.30
N PRO A 50 -36.46 46.91 44.59
CA PRO A 50 -35.62 47.74 45.43
C PRO A 50 -34.21 47.16 45.55
N VAL A 51 -33.21 47.97 45.34
CA VAL A 51 -31.79 47.61 45.49
C VAL A 51 -31.55 47.40 47.01
N GLU A 52 -31.51 46.18 47.46
CA GLU A 52 -30.91 45.82 48.73
C GLU A 52 -29.40 45.99 48.63
N THR A 53 -28.89 46.91 49.45
CA THR A 53 -27.46 47.18 49.60
C THR A 53 -26.80 45.94 50.21
N GLN A 54 -26.39 45.00 49.41
CA GLN A 54 -25.56 43.90 49.90
C GLN A 54 -24.17 44.45 50.17
N SER A 55 -23.74 44.43 51.43
CA SER A 55 -22.36 44.72 51.81
C SER A 55 -21.44 43.74 51.13
N CYS A 56 -20.40 44.25 50.41
CA CYS A 56 -19.37 43.43 49.84
C CYS A 56 -18.72 42.51 50.88
N PRO A 57 -18.68 41.22 50.66
CA PRO A 57 -17.88 40.31 51.50
C PRO A 57 -16.39 40.68 51.39
N GLU A 58 -15.70 40.61 52.53
CA GLU A 58 -14.25 40.85 52.59
C GLU A 58 -13.51 40.00 51.51
N PRO A 59 -12.48 40.56 50.87
CA PRO A 59 -11.73 39.84 49.84
C PRO A 59 -11.04 38.59 50.46
N GLN A 60 -11.53 37.39 50.12
CA GLN A 60 -10.85 36.18 50.48
C GLN A 60 -9.61 36.06 49.58
N VAL A 61 -8.43 36.04 50.17
CA VAL A 61 -7.18 35.74 49.51
C VAL A 61 -7.19 34.28 49.11
N VAL A 62 -7.60 33.98 47.87
CA VAL A 62 -7.47 32.65 47.31
C VAL A 62 -6.01 32.52 46.85
N GLU A 63 -5.20 31.81 47.62
CA GLU A 63 -3.86 31.39 47.16
C GLU A 63 -4.03 30.48 45.93
N ARG A 64 -3.82 31.06 44.76
CA ARG A 64 -3.83 30.34 43.53
C ARG A 64 -2.48 29.64 43.37
N ILE A 65 -2.42 28.35 43.78
CA ILE A 65 -1.26 27.51 43.50
C ILE A 65 -1.18 27.35 41.99
N VAL A 66 -0.33 28.14 41.34
CA VAL A 66 0.00 27.96 39.91
C VAL A 66 0.92 26.76 39.83
N THR A 67 0.35 25.57 39.66
CA THR A 67 1.13 24.39 39.33
C THR A 67 1.64 24.58 37.91
N LYS A 68 2.89 25.02 37.77
CA LYS A 68 3.58 25.06 36.48
C LYS A 68 3.82 23.62 36.04
N THR A 69 2.94 23.09 35.20
CA THR A 69 3.14 21.77 34.59
C THR A 69 4.38 21.91 33.68
N VAL A 70 5.51 21.46 34.18
CA VAL A 70 6.72 21.31 33.33
C VAL A 70 6.38 20.15 32.38
N ALA A 71 6.35 20.44 31.09
CA ALA A 71 6.18 19.39 30.08
C ALA A 71 7.25 18.31 30.33
N ALA A 72 6.80 17.06 30.42
CA ALA A 72 7.73 15.95 30.52
C ALA A 72 8.76 16.05 29.40
N PRO A 73 10.05 15.78 29.66
CA PRO A 73 11.07 15.78 28.63
C PRO A 73 10.59 14.84 27.52
N LEU A 74 10.66 15.32 26.29
CA LEU A 74 10.35 14.49 25.12
C LEU A 74 11.16 13.19 25.23
N PRO A 75 10.55 12.02 24.95
CA PRO A 75 11.32 10.78 24.92
C PRO A 75 12.48 10.97 23.94
N PRO A 76 13.66 10.43 24.25
CA PRO A 76 14.81 10.54 23.37
C PRO A 76 14.38 10.07 21.99
N LEU A 77 14.72 10.86 20.96
CA LEU A 77 14.51 10.47 19.56
C LEU A 77 14.99 9.03 19.43
N ALA A 78 14.12 8.15 18.94
CA ALA A 78 14.45 6.77 18.73
C ALA A 78 15.69 6.72 17.82
N THR A 79 16.85 6.50 18.42
CA THR A 79 18.06 6.22 17.68
C THR A 79 17.88 4.81 17.14
N THR A 80 17.80 4.67 15.82
CA THR A 80 17.87 3.37 15.17
C THR A 80 19.11 2.66 15.68
N ALA A 81 18.91 1.52 16.31
CA ALA A 81 19.97 0.80 17.02
C ALA A 81 21.20 0.63 16.11
N GLY A 82 22.25 1.35 16.38
CA GLY A 82 23.59 1.12 15.88
C GLY A 82 23.98 1.71 14.52
N LYS A 83 23.08 2.31 13.72
CA LYS A 83 23.44 2.94 12.42
C LYS A 83 23.06 4.41 12.40
N MET A 84 24.04 5.29 12.54
CA MET A 84 23.82 6.74 12.63
C MET A 84 23.46 7.43 11.30
N HIS A 85 23.56 6.76 10.16
CA HIS A 85 23.33 7.37 8.83
C HIS A 85 22.64 6.40 7.89
N LEU A 86 21.35 6.13 8.14
CA LEU A 86 20.55 5.37 7.19
C LEU A 86 20.16 6.25 5.99
N PRO A 87 20.33 5.77 4.76
CA PRO A 87 19.89 6.52 3.59
C PRO A 87 18.37 6.66 3.58
N ILE A 88 17.91 7.79 3.06
CA ILE A 88 16.48 8.04 2.85
C ILE A 88 16.13 7.58 1.44
N VAL A 89 15.15 6.69 1.33
CA VAL A 89 14.62 6.16 0.07
C VAL A 89 13.24 6.71 -0.20
N GLY A 90 12.85 6.80 -1.47
CA GLY A 90 11.53 7.20 -1.90
C GLY A 90 10.50 6.06 -1.83
N ALA A 91 9.27 6.38 -2.25
CA ALA A 91 8.20 5.38 -2.40
C ALA A 91 8.48 4.41 -3.55
N VAL A 92 9.30 4.80 -4.52
CA VAL A 92 9.70 3.99 -5.68
C VAL A 92 11.20 4.17 -5.89
N GLU A 93 11.93 3.07 -6.09
CA GLU A 93 13.37 3.06 -6.29
C GLU A 93 13.79 2.01 -7.35
N TRP A 94 14.94 2.22 -7.96
CA TRP A 94 15.57 1.18 -8.76
C TRP A 94 16.29 0.17 -7.87
N ALA A 95 16.02 -1.09 -8.09
CA ALA A 95 16.67 -2.20 -7.42
C ALA A 95 17.35 -3.14 -8.42
N ARG A 96 18.52 -3.63 -8.07
CA ARG A 96 19.24 -4.66 -8.84
C ARG A 96 19.03 -6.01 -8.17
N VAL A 97 18.55 -6.98 -8.93
CA VAL A 97 18.34 -8.34 -8.42
C VAL A 97 19.31 -9.33 -9.06
N GLN A 98 19.90 -10.21 -8.25
CA GLN A 98 20.84 -11.21 -8.68
C GLN A 98 20.35 -12.61 -8.31
N PRO A 99 20.62 -13.66 -9.12
CA PRO A 99 21.71 -13.74 -10.13
C PRO A 99 21.36 -13.20 -11.53
N ALA A 100 20.12 -12.84 -11.83
CA ALA A 100 19.76 -12.34 -13.17
C ALA A 100 20.49 -11.05 -13.58
N ASP A 101 21.04 -10.35 -12.60
CA ASP A 101 21.70 -9.05 -12.77
C ASP A 101 20.80 -7.99 -13.42
N LEU A 102 19.53 -8.03 -13.04
CA LEU A 102 18.46 -7.26 -13.64
C LEU A 102 18.12 -6.05 -12.76
N TRP A 103 18.03 -4.88 -13.40
CA TRP A 103 17.51 -3.68 -12.77
C TRP A 103 16.01 -3.61 -12.95
N ILE A 104 15.29 -3.48 -11.83
CA ILE A 104 13.84 -3.48 -11.77
C ILE A 104 13.39 -2.28 -10.94
N GLU A 105 12.38 -1.59 -11.42
CA GLU A 105 11.70 -0.57 -10.64
C GLU A 105 10.88 -1.24 -9.52
N ALA A 106 11.05 -0.74 -8.31
CA ALA A 106 10.52 -1.35 -7.11
C ALA A 106 9.68 -0.39 -6.30
N ARG A 107 8.50 -0.83 -5.87
CA ARG A 107 7.71 -0.17 -4.83
C ARG A 107 8.33 -0.45 -3.47
N ILE A 108 8.58 0.60 -2.69
CA ILE A 108 8.99 0.49 -1.29
C ILE A 108 7.73 0.40 -0.43
N ASP A 109 7.60 -0.69 0.33
CA ASP A 109 6.39 -1.00 1.10
C ASP A 109 6.73 -1.35 2.56
N THR A 110 6.52 -0.38 3.44
CA THR A 110 6.74 -0.55 4.89
C THR A 110 5.67 -1.41 5.56
N GLY A 111 4.53 -1.65 4.90
CA GLY A 111 3.45 -2.51 5.38
C GLY A 111 3.69 -3.99 5.11
N ALA A 112 4.47 -4.33 4.09
CA ALA A 112 4.76 -5.71 3.71
C ALA A 112 5.90 -6.31 4.56
N ASP A 113 5.69 -7.50 5.11
CA ASP A 113 6.74 -8.22 5.87
C ASP A 113 7.90 -8.67 5.00
N THR A 114 7.62 -9.02 3.76
CA THR A 114 8.58 -9.66 2.85
C THR A 114 8.54 -9.06 1.46
N THR A 115 9.70 -9.03 0.83
CA THR A 115 9.89 -8.64 -0.56
C THR A 115 9.22 -9.65 -1.50
N SER A 116 8.60 -9.17 -2.60
CA SER A 116 8.02 -10.00 -3.65
C SER A 116 8.42 -9.50 -5.02
N ILE A 117 8.63 -10.44 -5.96
CA ILE A 117 9.01 -10.15 -7.33
C ILE A 117 8.07 -10.84 -8.32
N HIS A 118 7.75 -10.14 -9.41
CA HIS A 118 7.04 -10.75 -10.53
C HIS A 118 7.89 -11.85 -11.16
N ALA A 119 7.32 -13.01 -11.30
CA ALA A 119 7.96 -14.15 -11.94
C ALA A 119 6.94 -14.94 -12.76
N GLU A 120 7.36 -15.30 -13.95
CA GLU A 120 6.60 -16.12 -14.90
C GLU A 120 7.08 -17.60 -14.84
N ASP A 121 6.29 -18.52 -15.34
CA ASP A 121 6.64 -19.94 -15.50
C ASP A 121 7.23 -20.59 -14.25
N ILE A 122 6.63 -20.32 -13.10
CA ILE A 122 7.12 -20.77 -11.80
C ILE A 122 6.90 -22.28 -11.65
N GLN A 123 7.98 -23.06 -11.61
CA GLN A 123 7.94 -24.53 -11.52
C GLN A 123 8.81 -25.02 -10.36
N LEU A 124 8.28 -25.98 -9.61
CA LEU A 124 9.06 -26.70 -8.62
C LEU A 124 9.84 -27.83 -9.30
N VAL A 125 11.14 -27.87 -9.09
CA VAL A 125 12.04 -28.91 -9.63
C VAL A 125 12.74 -29.59 -8.47
N GLU A 126 12.86 -30.92 -8.54
CA GLU A 126 13.65 -31.72 -7.59
C GLU A 126 14.88 -32.29 -8.29
N LYS A 127 16.05 -32.07 -7.68
CA LYS A 127 17.35 -32.57 -8.14
C LYS A 127 18.15 -33.04 -6.93
N ASP A 128 18.65 -34.26 -6.96
CA ASP A 128 19.48 -34.85 -5.90
C ASP A 128 18.86 -34.70 -4.51
N GLY A 129 17.55 -34.98 -4.38
CA GLY A 129 16.80 -34.86 -3.13
C GLY A 129 16.63 -33.44 -2.62
N LYS A 130 17.00 -32.43 -3.41
CA LYS A 130 16.84 -31.00 -3.07
C LYS A 130 15.81 -30.36 -3.97
N ARG A 131 15.04 -29.45 -3.39
CA ARG A 131 14.00 -28.73 -4.12
C ARG A 131 14.49 -27.36 -4.58
N TYR A 132 14.25 -27.09 -5.86
CA TYR A 132 14.55 -25.83 -6.53
C TYR A 132 13.26 -25.26 -7.13
N VAL A 133 13.29 -23.97 -7.40
CA VAL A 133 12.23 -23.29 -8.15
C VAL A 133 12.86 -22.71 -9.40
N ARG A 134 12.31 -23.11 -10.56
CA ARG A 134 12.64 -22.54 -11.86
C ARG A 134 11.58 -21.50 -12.17
N PHE A 135 11.99 -20.34 -12.67
CA PHE A 135 11.11 -19.24 -13.00
C PHE A 135 11.80 -18.31 -14.00
N VAL A 136 11.02 -17.43 -14.62
CA VAL A 136 11.50 -16.43 -15.56
C VAL A 136 11.28 -15.05 -14.95
N LEU A 137 12.31 -14.21 -15.01
CA LEU A 137 12.22 -12.77 -14.76
C LEU A 137 12.24 -12.05 -16.11
N ARG A 138 11.44 -10.99 -16.22
CA ARG A 138 11.37 -10.17 -17.44
C ARG A 138 11.84 -8.76 -17.13
N ASP A 139 12.69 -8.21 -18.02
CA ASP A 139 13.00 -6.80 -18.03
C ASP A 139 11.83 -6.05 -18.71
N ALA A 140 11.13 -5.24 -17.95
CA ALA A 140 9.99 -4.48 -18.45
C ALA A 140 10.36 -3.44 -19.53
N VAL A 141 11.63 -3.05 -19.59
CA VAL A 141 12.10 -2.02 -20.53
C VAL A 141 12.58 -2.63 -21.83
N THR A 142 13.41 -3.69 -21.76
CA THR A 142 14.00 -4.32 -22.95
C THR A 142 13.16 -5.49 -23.47
N GLY A 143 12.21 -6.00 -22.66
CA GLY A 143 11.48 -7.22 -22.95
C GLY A 143 12.30 -8.51 -22.79
N SER A 144 13.59 -8.40 -22.44
CA SER A 144 14.47 -9.54 -22.27
C SER A 144 14.02 -10.43 -21.12
N THR A 145 14.17 -11.74 -21.30
CA THR A 145 13.79 -12.73 -20.28
C THR A 145 15.01 -13.44 -19.70
N TYR A 146 14.99 -13.69 -18.41
CA TYR A 146 16.07 -14.29 -17.65
C TYR A 146 15.56 -15.53 -16.91
N GLN A 147 15.89 -16.71 -17.43
CA GLN A 147 15.55 -17.96 -16.75
C GLN A 147 16.43 -18.15 -15.52
N GLN A 148 15.78 -18.40 -14.38
CA GLN A 148 16.43 -18.60 -13.08
C GLN A 148 16.07 -19.96 -12.50
N GLU A 149 16.99 -20.56 -11.75
CA GLU A 149 16.75 -21.75 -10.96
C GLU A 149 17.42 -21.58 -9.59
N LEU A 150 16.62 -21.39 -8.55
CA LEU A 150 17.11 -21.14 -7.20
C LEU A 150 16.57 -22.16 -6.21
N ARG A 151 17.34 -22.45 -5.16
CA ARG A 151 16.92 -23.38 -4.11
C ARG A 151 15.67 -22.85 -3.42
N LEU A 152 14.66 -23.71 -3.29
CA LEU A 152 13.46 -23.43 -2.52
C LEU A 152 13.82 -23.24 -1.05
N ARG A 153 13.42 -22.10 -0.47
CA ARG A 153 13.57 -21.82 0.97
C ARG A 153 12.35 -22.35 1.74
N ARG A 154 11.17 -21.88 1.34
CA ARG A 154 9.89 -22.26 1.95
C ARG A 154 8.75 -22.04 0.97
N ARG A 155 7.60 -22.55 1.32
CA ARG A 155 6.31 -22.23 0.66
C ARG A 155 5.50 -21.40 1.64
N VAL A 156 4.87 -20.36 1.16
CA VAL A 156 3.91 -19.54 1.93
C VAL A 156 2.54 -19.68 1.31
N ARG A 157 1.52 -19.61 2.15
CA ARG A 157 0.13 -19.56 1.74
C ARG A 157 -0.37 -18.16 2.03
N ILE A 158 -0.79 -17.46 1.00
CA ILE A 158 -1.39 -16.13 1.13
C ILE A 158 -2.90 -16.32 1.15
N LYS A 159 -3.50 -15.91 2.25
CA LYS A 159 -4.95 -15.84 2.36
C LYS A 159 -5.42 -14.52 1.78
N GLN A 160 -6.33 -14.57 0.81
CA GLN A 160 -6.94 -13.40 0.21
C GLN A 160 -8.44 -13.44 0.50
N ALA A 161 -8.98 -12.34 1.02
CA ALA A 161 -10.42 -12.25 1.27
C ALA A 161 -11.18 -12.36 -0.06
N GLY A 162 -12.06 -13.37 -0.18
CA GLY A 162 -12.88 -13.60 -1.38
C GLY A 162 -12.20 -14.33 -2.54
N PHE A 163 -10.94 -14.76 -2.39
CA PHE A 163 -10.22 -15.54 -3.40
C PHE A 163 -9.65 -16.84 -2.82
N PRO A 164 -9.36 -17.84 -3.66
CA PRO A 164 -8.65 -19.04 -3.21
C PRO A 164 -7.27 -18.71 -2.65
N ASP A 165 -6.84 -19.46 -1.64
CA ASP A 165 -5.51 -19.35 -1.06
C ASP A 165 -4.43 -19.52 -2.13
N GLU A 166 -3.58 -18.53 -2.30
CA GLU A 166 -2.45 -18.60 -3.22
C GLU A 166 -1.24 -19.22 -2.54
N ARG A 167 -0.60 -20.17 -3.21
CA ARG A 167 0.68 -20.75 -2.77
C ARG A 167 1.83 -20.08 -3.49
N ARG A 168 2.71 -19.43 -2.74
CA ARG A 168 3.90 -18.81 -3.29
C ARG A 168 5.16 -19.54 -2.85
N TYR A 169 6.14 -19.60 -3.75
CA TYR A 169 7.47 -20.11 -3.43
C TYR A 169 8.36 -18.95 -3.00
N VAL A 170 9.20 -19.23 -2.00
CA VAL A 170 10.19 -18.27 -1.50
C VAL A 170 11.57 -18.77 -1.85
N VAL A 171 12.34 -17.93 -2.49
CA VAL A 171 13.74 -18.17 -2.84
C VAL A 171 14.62 -17.12 -2.17
N ARG A 172 15.93 -17.34 -2.12
CA ARG A 172 16.87 -16.38 -1.56
C ARG A 172 17.65 -15.71 -2.69
N MET A 173 17.58 -14.38 -2.75
CA MET A 173 18.22 -13.57 -3.78
C MET A 173 19.06 -12.46 -3.15
N TRP A 174 20.03 -11.97 -3.90
CA TRP A 174 20.67 -10.70 -3.58
C TRP A 174 19.83 -9.57 -4.19
N VAL A 175 19.53 -8.57 -3.39
CA VAL A 175 18.84 -7.35 -3.78
C VAL A 175 19.71 -6.17 -3.39
N THR A 176 19.88 -5.22 -4.29
CA THR A 176 20.64 -3.99 -4.07
C THR A 176 19.75 -2.79 -4.35
N VAL A 177 19.69 -1.84 -3.42
CA VAL A 177 19.02 -0.55 -3.59
C VAL A 177 20.01 0.52 -3.16
N GLY A 178 20.34 1.44 -4.07
CA GLY A 178 21.48 2.34 -3.87
C GLY A 178 22.77 1.55 -3.63
N GLU A 179 23.46 1.84 -2.54
CA GLU A 179 24.68 1.16 -2.14
C GLU A 179 24.45 -0.06 -1.22
N ILE A 180 23.22 -0.23 -0.74
CA ILE A 180 22.90 -1.31 0.19
C ILE A 180 22.56 -2.58 -0.57
N ARG A 181 23.32 -3.63 -0.33
CA ARG A 181 23.14 -4.97 -0.87
C ARG A 181 22.85 -5.97 0.25
N SER A 182 21.72 -6.63 0.16
CA SER A 182 21.28 -7.64 1.15
C SER A 182 20.84 -8.93 0.49
N ARG A 183 21.13 -10.05 1.16
CA ARG A 183 20.68 -11.38 0.72
C ARG A 183 19.42 -11.74 1.49
N ILE A 184 18.27 -11.61 0.86
CA ILE A 184 16.95 -11.73 1.49
C ILE A 184 16.10 -12.85 0.90
N ASP A 185 15.08 -13.24 1.63
CA ASP A 185 14.04 -14.14 1.15
C ASP A 185 13.04 -13.33 0.31
N VAL A 186 12.77 -13.78 -0.91
CA VAL A 186 11.89 -13.11 -1.89
C VAL A 186 10.78 -14.06 -2.30
N ASN A 187 9.53 -13.60 -2.24
CA ASN A 187 8.37 -14.31 -2.73
C ASN A 187 8.27 -14.19 -4.25
N LEU A 188 8.12 -15.31 -4.93
CA LEU A 188 7.79 -15.35 -6.35
C LEU A 188 6.26 -15.31 -6.48
N SER A 189 5.74 -14.36 -7.21
CA SER A 189 4.31 -14.18 -7.43
C SER A 189 4.03 -13.63 -8.82
N ASP A 190 2.86 -13.89 -9.34
CA ASP A 190 2.35 -13.16 -10.48
C ASP A 190 1.99 -11.73 -10.02
N ARG A 191 2.60 -10.75 -10.65
CA ARG A 191 2.37 -9.32 -10.44
C ARG A 191 2.12 -8.59 -11.76
N ALA A 192 1.65 -9.29 -12.78
CA ALA A 192 1.42 -8.70 -14.10
C ALA A 192 0.44 -7.53 -14.06
N ASP A 193 -0.56 -7.60 -13.15
CA ASP A 193 -1.57 -6.55 -12.97
C ASP A 193 -1.13 -5.44 -12.00
N PHE A 194 0.09 -5.49 -11.46
CA PHE A 194 0.61 -4.48 -10.55
C PHE A 194 1.49 -3.49 -11.29
N GLU A 195 1.43 -2.23 -10.87
CA GLU A 195 2.23 -1.14 -11.42
C GLU A 195 3.75 -1.43 -11.36
N TYR A 196 4.19 -2.07 -10.25
CA TYR A 196 5.61 -2.37 -10.02
C TYR A 196 5.84 -3.87 -9.95
N PRO A 197 6.76 -4.40 -10.77
CA PRO A 197 7.09 -5.83 -10.79
C PRO A 197 7.85 -6.28 -9.55
N LEU A 198 8.46 -5.37 -8.80
CA LEU A 198 9.17 -5.64 -7.55
C LEU A 198 8.58 -4.82 -6.42
N LEU A 199 8.35 -5.45 -5.28
CA LEU A 199 7.96 -4.82 -4.03
C LEU A 199 9.02 -5.13 -2.98
N ILE A 200 9.61 -4.10 -2.39
CA ILE A 200 10.59 -4.20 -1.32
C ILE A 200 9.89 -4.07 0.02
N GLY A 201 9.88 -5.15 0.78
CA GLY A 201 9.26 -5.22 2.10
C GLY A 201 10.24 -4.98 3.26
N ARG A 202 9.69 -5.08 4.49
CA ARG A 202 10.44 -4.84 5.74
C ARG A 202 11.67 -5.72 5.90
N ASN A 203 11.69 -6.94 5.35
CA ASN A 203 12.84 -7.82 5.41
C ASN A 203 14.10 -7.29 4.70
N PHE A 204 13.95 -6.24 3.88
CA PHE A 204 15.07 -5.48 3.32
C PHE A 204 15.25 -4.14 4.05
N LEU A 205 14.15 -3.48 4.42
CA LEU A 205 14.15 -2.09 4.91
C LEU A 205 14.65 -1.95 6.35
N ILE A 206 14.33 -2.91 7.23
CA ILE A 206 14.70 -2.84 8.66
C ILE A 206 16.21 -2.69 8.79
N ASP A 207 16.62 -1.70 9.58
CA ASP A 207 18.02 -1.35 9.86
C ASP A 207 18.86 -0.95 8.64
N ASN A 208 18.24 -0.80 7.48
CA ASN A 208 18.93 -0.43 6.25
C ASN A 208 18.53 0.96 5.73
N MET A 209 17.26 1.37 5.89
CA MET A 209 16.75 2.57 5.21
C MET A 209 15.65 3.26 6.00
N ILE A 210 15.49 4.57 5.76
CA ILE A 210 14.35 5.39 6.17
C ILE A 210 13.54 5.68 4.92
N VAL A 211 12.21 5.53 4.98
CA VAL A 211 11.33 5.72 3.83
C VAL A 211 10.63 7.07 3.90
N ASP A 212 10.84 7.90 2.89
CA ASP A 212 10.11 9.15 2.64
C ASP A 212 9.19 8.96 1.43
N VAL A 213 7.91 8.72 1.70
CA VAL A 213 6.92 8.40 0.66
C VAL A 213 6.61 9.57 -0.28
N SER A 214 7.08 10.78 0.03
CA SER A 214 6.93 11.96 -0.84
C SER A 214 7.94 11.99 -1.98
N ARG A 215 8.93 11.10 -1.96
CA ARG A 215 10.03 11.06 -2.92
C ARG A 215 9.99 9.81 -3.78
N HIS A 216 10.63 9.89 -4.94
CA HIS A 216 10.84 8.78 -5.87
C HIS A 216 12.26 8.83 -6.40
N HIS A 217 12.87 7.65 -6.64
CA HIS A 217 14.20 7.50 -7.27
C HIS A 217 15.29 8.35 -6.60
N THR A 218 15.40 8.26 -5.26
CA THR A 218 16.34 9.07 -4.48
C THR A 218 17.76 8.55 -4.50
N LEU A 219 17.95 7.23 -4.64
CA LEU A 219 19.26 6.59 -4.48
C LEU A 219 19.88 6.07 -5.77
N THR A 220 19.10 5.67 -6.74
CA THR A 220 19.61 5.00 -7.93
C THR A 220 18.93 5.54 -9.20
N LYS A 221 19.72 6.03 -10.13
CA LYS A 221 19.26 6.41 -11.47
C LYS A 221 19.75 5.35 -12.46
N ARG A 222 18.85 4.68 -13.16
CA ARG A 222 19.17 3.71 -14.21
C ARG A 222 20.02 4.32 -15.34
N ALA A 223 19.84 5.62 -15.61
CA ALA A 223 20.50 6.31 -16.73
C ALA A 223 22.04 6.38 -16.61
N ASP A 224 22.60 6.20 -15.41
CA ASP A 224 24.04 6.32 -15.19
C ASP A 224 24.80 5.03 -15.53
N GLN A 225 24.12 3.95 -15.93
CA GLN A 225 24.73 2.65 -16.16
C GLN A 225 24.92 2.26 -17.64
N ASN A 226 24.44 3.07 -18.57
CA ASN A 226 24.63 2.84 -20.01
C ASN A 226 25.81 3.66 -20.59
N ARG A 227 26.74 4.11 -19.77
CA ARG A 227 27.86 4.96 -20.19
C ARG A 227 29.25 4.33 -19.94
N ASP A 228 29.33 3.00 -19.94
CA ASP A 228 30.62 2.30 -20.00
C ASP A 228 30.72 1.48 -21.26
#